data_3e4d4e0aa06c50664a7a912b18a3014f
#
_entry.id   3e4d4e0aa06c50664a7a912b18a3014f
#
_cell.length_a   1.000
_cell.length_b   1.000
_cell.length_c   1.000
_cell.angle_alpha   90.00
_cell.angle_beta   90.00
_cell.angle_gamma   90.00
#
_symmetry.space_group_name_H-M   'P 1'
#
loop_
_entity.id
_entity.type
_entity.pdbx_description
1 polymer ?
#
loop_
_entity_poly.entity_id
_entity_poly.type
_entity_poly.pdbx_seq_one_letter_code
_entity_poly.pdbx_strand_id
1 'polypeptide(L)'
;EWPSPTEETTAIASELKSYAEMGIPYEHMAVLYRTNLGPRLLVEKLMEYNIPFSMGDTLPNLYDHWIAKNVLAYIGAAQGDLSRGNILTIINRPKRYISRDAVEGQRVSWEAVKSFYQDKSWMGDRVEQLEYDLMMLKNMAPAAAVNYIRKAVEYDGYIREYAKDRRMKPEELLELLDQLQESASGFKTCEDWFAHMGEYK
;
A
#
# COMPACT_ATOMS: atom_id res chain seq x y z
N GLU A 1 8.97 14.23 -19.20
CA GLU A 1 8.49 13.03 -18.49
C GLU A 1 9.65 12.50 -17.67
N TRP A 2 9.43 12.27 -16.38
CA TRP A 2 10.48 11.87 -15.45
C TRP A 2 10.50 10.34 -15.30
N PRO A 3 11.68 9.71 -15.07
CA PRO A 3 11.79 8.25 -14.95
C PRO A 3 11.09 7.68 -13.69
N SER A 4 10.99 8.49 -12.61
CA SER A 4 10.31 8.09 -11.38
C SER A 4 9.63 9.28 -10.69
N PRO A 5 8.59 9.04 -9.85
CA PRO A 5 7.95 10.08 -9.04
C PRO A 5 8.93 10.80 -8.09
N THR A 6 9.92 10.09 -7.57
CA THR A 6 10.96 10.66 -6.69
C THR A 6 11.87 11.63 -7.44
N GLU A 7 12.26 11.32 -8.69
CA GLU A 7 13.05 12.21 -9.53
C GLU A 7 12.24 13.45 -9.93
N GLU A 8 10.96 13.27 -10.28
CA GLU A 8 10.05 14.36 -10.57
C GLU A 8 9.94 15.33 -9.38
N THR A 9 9.66 14.84 -8.19
CA THR A 9 9.52 15.68 -6.98
C THR A 9 10.82 16.38 -6.61
N THR A 10 11.97 15.72 -6.78
CA THR A 10 13.28 16.32 -6.56
C THR A 10 13.54 17.46 -7.56
N ALA A 11 13.20 17.26 -8.82
CA ALA A 11 13.34 18.29 -9.85
C ALA A 11 12.42 19.49 -9.57
N ILE A 12 11.15 19.25 -9.20
CA ILE A 12 10.22 20.32 -8.83
C ILE A 12 10.75 21.13 -7.63
N ALA A 13 11.21 20.46 -6.58
CA ALA A 13 11.77 21.15 -5.40
C ALA A 13 13.01 21.99 -5.74
N SER A 14 13.87 21.48 -6.63
CA SER A 14 15.04 22.21 -7.11
C SER A 14 14.66 23.44 -7.95
N GLU A 15 13.62 23.32 -8.80
CA GLU A 15 13.12 24.41 -9.62
C GLU A 15 12.49 25.51 -8.76
N LEU A 16 11.68 25.15 -7.77
CA LEU A 16 11.13 26.11 -6.79
C LEU A 16 12.24 26.91 -6.07
N LYS A 17 13.30 26.23 -5.70
CA LYS A 17 14.46 26.86 -5.07
C LYS A 17 15.18 27.83 -6.02
N SER A 18 15.36 27.42 -7.27
CA SER A 18 15.97 28.27 -8.30
C SER A 18 15.16 29.54 -8.55
N TYR A 19 13.81 29.44 -8.61
CA TYR A 19 12.96 30.62 -8.74
C TYR A 19 13.05 31.54 -7.50
N ALA A 20 13.16 31.00 -6.30
CA ALA A 20 13.36 31.78 -5.09
C ALA A 20 14.68 32.52 -5.10
N GLU A 21 15.77 31.90 -5.58
CA GLU A 21 17.08 32.52 -5.79
C GLU A 21 17.06 33.66 -6.83
N MET A 22 16.16 33.58 -7.81
CA MET A 22 15.90 34.67 -8.78
C MET A 22 15.02 35.79 -8.20
N GLY A 23 14.63 35.69 -6.92
CA GLY A 23 13.84 36.73 -6.23
C GLY A 23 12.33 36.57 -6.33
N ILE A 24 11.82 35.43 -6.82
CA ILE A 24 10.38 35.13 -6.80
C ILE A 24 10.04 34.57 -5.41
N PRO A 25 9.13 35.20 -4.63
CA PRO A 25 8.72 34.66 -3.34
C PRO A 25 7.96 33.34 -3.46
N TYR A 26 8.18 32.41 -2.52
CA TYR A 26 7.48 31.11 -2.51
C TYR A 26 5.95 31.25 -2.51
N GLU A 27 5.42 32.30 -1.89
CA GLU A 27 3.98 32.62 -1.87
C GLU A 27 3.37 32.91 -3.25
N HIS A 28 4.22 33.20 -4.25
CA HIS A 28 3.81 33.42 -5.65
C HIS A 28 3.98 32.15 -6.52
N MET A 29 4.39 31.03 -5.93
CA MET A 29 4.56 29.77 -6.62
C MET A 29 3.43 28.82 -6.25
N ALA A 30 2.96 28.02 -7.22
CA ALA A 30 1.98 26.98 -6.98
C ALA A 30 2.31 25.73 -7.79
N VAL A 31 2.14 24.56 -7.18
CA VAL A 31 2.21 23.26 -7.86
C VAL A 31 0.80 22.66 -7.86
N LEU A 32 0.31 22.31 -9.05
CA LEU A 32 -1.03 21.75 -9.22
C LEU A 32 -0.95 20.26 -9.51
N TYR A 33 -1.73 19.48 -8.80
CA TYR A 33 -1.85 18.05 -8.97
C TYR A 33 -3.26 17.65 -9.41
N ARG A 34 -3.34 16.57 -10.18
CA ARG A 34 -4.62 16.02 -10.61
C ARG A 34 -5.32 15.22 -9.50
N THR A 35 -4.56 14.63 -8.59
CA THR A 35 -5.09 13.81 -7.49
C THR A 35 -4.57 14.30 -6.15
N ASN A 36 -5.35 14.10 -5.08
CA ASN A 36 -4.95 14.51 -3.73
C ASN A 36 -3.80 13.67 -3.14
N LEU A 37 -3.45 12.56 -3.77
CA LEU A 37 -2.33 11.69 -3.34
C LEU A 37 -1.00 12.10 -3.98
N GLY A 38 -1.04 12.73 -5.17
CA GLY A 38 0.16 13.15 -5.91
C GLY A 38 1.13 14.06 -5.14
N PRO A 39 0.64 15.03 -4.32
CA PRO A 39 1.52 15.97 -3.61
C PRO A 39 2.37 15.37 -2.51
N ARG A 40 2.11 14.15 -2.04
CA ARG A 40 2.74 13.59 -0.83
C ARG A 40 4.26 13.57 -0.91
N LEU A 41 4.82 12.98 -1.96
CA LEU A 41 6.28 12.89 -2.14
C LEU A 41 6.92 14.28 -2.26
N LEU A 42 6.20 15.24 -2.88
CA LEU A 42 6.67 16.61 -2.94
C LEU A 42 6.68 17.27 -1.55
N VAL A 43 5.64 17.07 -0.76
CA VAL A 43 5.58 17.61 0.62
C VAL A 43 6.73 17.08 1.45
N GLU A 44 7.01 15.77 1.42
CA GLU A 44 8.17 15.17 2.11
C GLU A 44 9.47 15.83 1.66
N LYS A 45 9.63 16.06 0.35
CA LYS A 45 10.82 16.70 -0.21
C LYS A 45 10.91 18.19 0.13
N LEU A 46 9.80 18.93 0.15
CA LEU A 46 9.77 20.33 0.58
C LEU A 46 10.16 20.48 2.05
N MET A 47 9.71 19.56 2.92
CA MET A 47 10.12 19.51 4.34
C MET A 47 11.61 19.20 4.46
N GLU A 48 12.14 18.21 3.74
CA GLU A 48 13.57 17.88 3.72
C GLU A 48 14.45 19.09 3.34
N TYR A 49 13.99 19.88 2.37
CA TYR A 49 14.74 21.05 1.88
C TYR A 49 14.41 22.36 2.63
N ASN A 50 13.57 22.30 3.68
CA ASN A 50 13.08 23.46 4.42
C ASN A 50 12.45 24.54 3.52
N ILE A 51 11.73 24.12 2.49
CA ILE A 51 10.96 25.02 1.63
C ILE A 51 9.57 25.25 2.26
N PRO A 52 9.19 26.50 2.57
CA PRO A 52 7.86 26.77 3.14
C PRO A 52 6.78 26.49 2.11
N PHE A 53 5.70 25.85 2.55
CA PHE A 53 4.53 25.58 1.71
C PHE A 53 3.23 25.68 2.50
N SER A 54 2.13 25.89 1.79
CA SER A 54 0.78 25.74 2.31
C SER A 54 -0.02 24.83 1.39
N MET A 55 -1.01 24.15 1.94
CA MET A 55 -1.89 23.26 1.18
C MET A 55 -3.34 23.69 1.37
N GLY A 56 -4.13 23.64 0.29
CA GLY A 56 -5.56 23.93 0.33
C GLY A 56 -6.37 22.84 1.04
N ASP A 57 -5.91 21.60 0.97
CA ASP A 57 -6.54 20.43 1.60
C ASP A 57 -5.53 19.66 2.45
N THR A 58 -6.03 18.91 3.44
CA THR A 58 -5.22 17.95 4.20
C THR A 58 -4.83 16.77 3.29
N LEU A 59 -3.54 16.42 3.27
CA LEU A 59 -3.09 15.21 2.58
C LEU A 59 -3.81 14.00 3.15
N PRO A 60 -4.53 13.24 2.32
CA PRO A 60 -5.04 11.97 2.80
C PRO A 60 -3.85 11.07 3.17
N ASN A 61 -3.89 10.52 4.37
CA ASN A 61 -2.86 9.58 4.76
C ASN A 61 -2.93 8.34 3.86
N LEU A 62 -1.86 8.09 3.08
CA LEU A 62 -1.74 6.93 2.19
C LEU A 62 -2.08 5.62 2.92
N TYR A 63 -1.63 5.50 4.16
CA TYR A 63 -1.80 4.28 4.97
C TYR A 63 -3.22 4.08 5.48
N ASP A 64 -4.07 5.12 5.46
CA ASP A 64 -5.49 5.02 5.81
C ASP A 64 -6.35 4.51 4.66
N HIS A 65 -5.84 4.55 3.45
CA HIS A 65 -6.56 4.03 2.29
C HIS A 65 -6.75 2.51 2.38
N TRP A 66 -7.92 2.00 1.97
CA TRP A 66 -8.26 0.58 2.09
C TRP A 66 -7.28 -0.35 1.36
N ILE A 67 -6.68 0.09 0.25
CA ILE A 67 -5.66 -0.66 -0.49
C ILE A 67 -4.41 -0.83 0.37
N ALA A 68 -3.92 0.25 0.96
CA ALA A 68 -2.77 0.20 1.86
C ALA A 68 -3.07 -0.70 3.07
N LYS A 69 -4.25 -0.55 3.69
CA LYS A 69 -4.69 -1.42 4.80
C LYS A 69 -4.70 -2.91 4.41
N ASN A 70 -5.07 -3.25 3.17
CA ASN A 70 -5.01 -4.64 2.71
C ASN A 70 -3.56 -5.13 2.59
N VAL A 71 -2.67 -4.35 2.00
CA VAL A 71 -1.25 -4.71 1.86
C VAL A 71 -0.59 -4.86 3.23
N LEU A 72 -0.84 -3.91 4.14
CA LEU A 72 -0.33 -3.96 5.52
C LEU A 72 -0.89 -5.17 6.29
N ALA A 73 -2.15 -5.54 6.05
CA ALA A 73 -2.76 -6.74 6.64
C ALA A 73 -2.10 -8.03 6.15
N TYR A 74 -1.70 -8.12 4.87
CA TYR A 74 -0.90 -9.24 4.34
C TYR A 74 0.44 -9.35 5.06
N ILE A 75 1.17 -8.25 5.18
CA ILE A 75 2.47 -8.21 5.84
C ILE A 75 2.31 -8.53 7.32
N GLY A 76 1.32 -7.94 8.01
CA GLY A 76 1.02 -8.24 9.41
C GLY A 76 0.69 -9.71 9.64
N ALA A 77 -0.12 -10.32 8.77
CA ALA A 77 -0.44 -11.76 8.83
C ALA A 77 0.81 -12.63 8.64
N ALA A 78 1.69 -12.26 7.70
CA ALA A 78 2.96 -12.95 7.49
C ALA A 78 3.90 -12.87 8.71
N GLN A 79 3.82 -11.77 9.47
CA GLN A 79 4.57 -11.56 10.72
C GLN A 79 3.90 -12.18 11.95
N GLY A 80 2.74 -12.82 11.77
CA GLY A 80 2.05 -13.59 12.81
C GLY A 80 0.80 -12.93 13.40
N ASP A 81 0.33 -11.80 12.87
CA ASP A 81 -0.99 -11.26 13.21
C ASP A 81 -2.09 -12.05 12.50
N LEU A 82 -2.40 -13.22 13.06
CA LEU A 82 -3.50 -14.08 12.62
C LEU A 82 -4.81 -13.72 13.33
N SER A 83 -4.98 -12.50 13.81
CA SER A 83 -6.25 -12.05 14.35
C SER A 83 -7.35 -12.17 13.29
N ARG A 84 -8.56 -12.53 13.71
CA ARG A 84 -9.70 -12.69 12.79
C ARG A 84 -9.95 -11.44 11.95
N GLY A 85 -9.83 -10.26 12.53
CA GLY A 85 -10.02 -8.99 11.84
C GLY A 85 -9.02 -8.81 10.70
N ASN A 86 -7.74 -9.09 10.98
CA ASN A 86 -6.67 -8.97 10.00
C ASN A 86 -6.85 -9.97 8.85
N ILE A 87 -7.11 -11.24 9.17
CA ILE A 87 -7.33 -12.28 8.14
C ILE A 87 -8.56 -11.98 7.30
N LEU A 88 -9.68 -11.55 7.88
CA LEU A 88 -10.87 -11.16 7.12
C LEU A 88 -10.63 -9.99 6.15
N THR A 89 -9.61 -9.18 6.41
CA THR A 89 -9.23 -8.08 5.51
C THR A 89 -8.64 -8.60 4.21
N ILE A 90 -7.90 -9.71 4.22
CA ILE A 90 -7.15 -10.23 3.08
C ILE A 90 -7.70 -11.49 2.45
N ILE A 91 -8.48 -12.29 3.19
CA ILE A 91 -8.84 -13.67 2.82
C ILE A 91 -9.51 -13.79 1.44
N ASN A 92 -10.23 -12.77 1.01
CA ASN A 92 -10.88 -12.68 -0.31
C ASN A 92 -10.42 -11.47 -1.13
N ARG A 93 -9.20 -11.04 -0.98
CA ARG A 93 -8.61 -9.93 -1.73
C ARG A 93 -7.18 -10.25 -2.16
N PRO A 94 -7.00 -10.97 -3.27
CA PRO A 94 -7.95 -11.35 -4.35
C PRO A 94 -9.05 -12.33 -3.93
N LYS A 95 -10.06 -12.46 -4.81
CA LYS A 95 -11.23 -13.31 -4.61
C LYS A 95 -10.83 -14.79 -4.50
N ARG A 96 -10.98 -15.39 -3.32
CA ARG A 96 -10.75 -16.82 -3.05
C ARG A 96 -12.04 -17.57 -2.70
N TYR A 97 -13.14 -16.83 -2.47
CA TYR A 97 -14.45 -17.38 -2.09
C TYR A 97 -14.43 -18.17 -0.77
N ILE A 98 -13.52 -17.84 0.13
CA ILE A 98 -13.46 -18.42 1.47
C ILE A 98 -14.57 -17.79 2.31
N SER A 99 -15.44 -18.63 2.91
CA SER A 99 -16.52 -18.16 3.77
C SER A 99 -15.97 -17.50 5.05
N ARG A 100 -16.67 -16.49 5.53
CA ARG A 100 -16.39 -15.89 6.83
C ARG A 100 -16.62 -16.86 7.99
N ASP A 101 -17.51 -17.84 7.78
CA ASP A 101 -17.83 -18.87 8.76
C ASP A 101 -16.71 -19.90 8.92
N ALA A 102 -15.83 -20.03 7.92
CA ALA A 102 -14.62 -20.85 8.05
C ALA A 102 -13.54 -20.19 8.94
N VAL A 103 -13.70 -18.89 9.24
CA VAL A 103 -12.74 -18.10 10.02
C VAL A 103 -13.32 -17.83 11.39
N GLU A 104 -13.20 -18.80 12.28
CA GLU A 104 -13.72 -18.74 13.65
C GLU A 104 -12.64 -18.31 14.66
N GLY A 105 -13.09 -17.90 15.86
CA GLY A 105 -12.24 -17.52 16.98
C GLY A 105 -11.59 -16.14 16.83
N GLN A 106 -10.87 -15.72 17.86
CA GLN A 106 -10.13 -14.44 17.84
C GLN A 106 -8.84 -14.53 17.02
N ARG A 107 -8.21 -15.72 17.00
CA ARG A 107 -7.01 -16.04 16.22
C ARG A 107 -7.32 -17.19 15.27
N VAL A 108 -7.01 -17.00 14.01
CA VAL A 108 -7.31 -17.96 12.94
C VAL A 108 -6.33 -19.14 12.99
N SER A 109 -6.86 -20.37 12.89
CA SER A 109 -6.11 -21.59 12.64
C SER A 109 -6.34 -22.04 11.21
N TRP A 110 -5.27 -22.19 10.44
CA TRP A 110 -5.36 -22.67 9.05
C TRP A 110 -5.86 -24.10 8.96
N GLU A 111 -5.54 -24.94 9.96
CA GLU A 111 -6.03 -26.31 10.08
C GLU A 111 -7.55 -26.33 10.24
N ALA A 112 -8.10 -25.42 11.05
CA ALA A 112 -9.55 -25.32 11.24
C ALA A 112 -10.24 -24.84 9.96
N VAL A 113 -9.65 -23.85 9.26
CA VAL A 113 -10.17 -23.36 7.96
C VAL A 113 -10.14 -24.48 6.91
N LYS A 114 -9.06 -25.26 6.83
CA LYS A 114 -8.96 -26.41 5.90
C LYS A 114 -9.98 -27.50 6.26
N SER A 115 -10.16 -27.80 7.54
CA SER A 115 -11.13 -28.77 8.03
C SER A 115 -12.58 -28.37 7.70
N PHE A 116 -12.89 -27.07 7.70
CA PHE A 116 -14.20 -26.57 7.27
C PHE A 116 -14.54 -26.94 5.82
N TYR A 117 -13.50 -27.13 4.98
CA TYR A 117 -13.62 -27.46 3.57
C TYR A 117 -13.21 -28.89 3.23
N GLN A 118 -13.19 -29.83 4.22
CA GLN A 118 -12.74 -31.20 4.01
C GLN A 118 -13.43 -31.93 2.83
N ASP A 119 -14.68 -31.57 2.55
CA ASP A 119 -15.46 -32.12 1.43
C ASP A 119 -15.25 -31.39 0.08
N LYS A 120 -14.39 -30.34 0.07
CA LYS A 120 -14.14 -29.49 -1.10
C LYS A 120 -12.64 -29.23 -1.27
N SER A 121 -11.92 -30.21 -1.84
CA SER A 121 -10.45 -30.15 -1.97
C SER A 121 -9.95 -28.86 -2.63
N TRP A 122 -10.63 -28.41 -3.70
CA TRP A 122 -10.30 -27.17 -4.39
C TRP A 122 -10.36 -25.90 -3.52
N MET A 123 -11.13 -25.91 -2.43
CA MET A 123 -11.10 -24.83 -1.44
C MET A 123 -9.91 -24.97 -0.51
N GLY A 124 -9.54 -26.20 -0.15
CA GLY A 124 -8.31 -26.50 0.59
C GLY A 124 -7.08 -25.91 -0.13
N ASP A 125 -6.96 -26.16 -1.44
CA ASP A 125 -5.85 -25.64 -2.27
C ASP A 125 -5.75 -24.10 -2.21
N ARG A 126 -6.89 -23.41 -2.20
CA ARG A 126 -6.91 -21.93 -2.08
C ARG A 126 -6.46 -21.43 -0.71
N VAL A 127 -6.80 -22.15 0.35
CA VAL A 127 -6.34 -21.84 1.71
C VAL A 127 -4.83 -22.10 1.81
N GLU A 128 -4.36 -23.22 1.28
CA GLU A 128 -2.93 -23.58 1.24
C GLU A 128 -2.11 -22.57 0.44
N GLN A 129 -2.63 -22.09 -0.69
CA GLN A 129 -1.98 -21.04 -1.46
C GLN A 129 -1.84 -19.74 -0.66
N LEU A 130 -2.89 -19.32 0.07
CA LEU A 130 -2.80 -18.14 0.93
C LEU A 130 -1.77 -18.34 2.05
N GLU A 131 -1.77 -19.49 2.70
CA GLU A 131 -0.80 -19.83 3.74
C GLU A 131 0.64 -19.81 3.20
N TYR A 132 0.84 -20.37 2.00
CA TYR A 132 2.12 -20.33 1.30
C TYR A 132 2.56 -18.89 0.99
N ASP A 133 1.65 -18.04 0.49
CA ASP A 133 1.94 -16.64 0.19
C ASP A 133 2.40 -15.89 1.45
N LEU A 134 1.73 -16.12 2.58
CA LEU A 134 2.10 -15.52 3.87
C LEU A 134 3.47 -16.02 4.36
N MET A 135 3.78 -17.30 4.15
CA MET A 135 5.09 -17.86 4.48
C MET A 135 6.19 -17.21 3.64
N MET A 136 5.97 -17.00 2.35
CA MET A 136 6.92 -16.33 1.46
C MET A 136 7.17 -14.87 1.85
N LEU A 137 6.13 -14.16 2.25
CA LEU A 137 6.21 -12.76 2.67
C LEU A 137 7.02 -12.54 3.95
N LYS A 138 7.10 -13.54 4.83
CA LYS A 138 7.59 -13.41 6.21
C LYS A 138 8.96 -12.75 6.35
N ASN A 139 9.87 -13.04 5.42
CA ASN A 139 11.26 -12.58 5.48
C ASN A 139 11.62 -11.59 4.37
N MET A 140 10.63 -11.07 3.65
CA MET A 140 10.87 -10.10 2.59
C MET A 140 11.08 -8.69 3.16
N ALA A 141 11.98 -7.93 2.53
CA ALA A 141 12.05 -6.50 2.75
C ALA A 141 10.74 -5.81 2.31
N PRO A 142 10.35 -4.66 2.90
CA PRO A 142 9.04 -4.05 2.68
C PRO A 142 8.67 -3.86 1.21
N ALA A 143 9.55 -3.26 0.41
CA ALA A 143 9.28 -3.04 -1.02
C ALA A 143 9.14 -4.35 -1.81
N ALA A 144 9.93 -5.38 -1.46
CA ALA A 144 9.82 -6.71 -2.06
C ALA A 144 8.51 -7.39 -1.66
N ALA A 145 8.06 -7.23 -0.40
CA ALA A 145 6.80 -7.75 0.08
C ALA A 145 5.61 -7.10 -0.66
N VAL A 146 5.62 -5.77 -0.82
CA VAL A 146 4.60 -5.07 -1.60
C VAL A 146 4.59 -5.58 -3.05
N ASN A 147 5.75 -5.71 -3.68
CA ASN A 147 5.85 -6.24 -5.05
C ASN A 147 5.33 -7.69 -5.16
N TYR A 148 5.64 -8.55 -4.19
CA TYR A 148 5.14 -9.93 -4.15
C TYR A 148 3.61 -9.96 -4.06
N ILE A 149 3.01 -9.15 -3.17
CA ILE A 149 1.56 -9.03 -3.04
C ILE A 149 0.94 -8.56 -4.35
N ARG A 150 1.52 -7.59 -5.02
CA ARG A 150 1.03 -7.05 -6.30
C ARG A 150 1.04 -8.09 -7.41
N LYS A 151 2.14 -8.85 -7.54
CA LYS A 151 2.43 -9.69 -8.71
C LYS A 151 2.14 -11.18 -8.46
N ALA A 152 2.69 -11.76 -7.40
CA ALA A 152 2.54 -13.19 -7.12
C ALA A 152 1.20 -13.53 -6.49
N VAL A 153 0.72 -12.70 -5.55
CA VAL A 153 -0.64 -12.81 -4.98
C VAL A 153 -1.72 -12.30 -5.95
N GLU A 154 -1.33 -11.68 -7.07
CA GLU A 154 -2.22 -11.13 -8.10
C GLU A 154 -3.11 -9.97 -7.62
N TYR A 155 -2.64 -9.20 -6.64
CA TYR A 155 -3.42 -8.09 -6.10
C TYR A 155 -3.67 -6.97 -7.12
N ASP A 156 -2.72 -6.69 -8.05
CA ASP A 156 -2.91 -5.75 -9.16
C ASP A 156 -4.09 -6.19 -10.07
N GLY A 157 -4.24 -7.49 -10.30
CA GLY A 157 -5.37 -8.07 -11.03
C GLY A 157 -6.70 -7.83 -10.33
N TYR A 158 -6.72 -8.06 -9.00
CA TYR A 158 -7.88 -7.77 -8.17
C TYR A 158 -8.28 -6.28 -8.22
N ILE A 159 -7.32 -5.36 -8.18
CA ILE A 159 -7.58 -3.91 -8.28
C ILE A 159 -8.19 -3.54 -9.62
N ARG A 160 -7.71 -4.12 -10.73
CA ARG A 160 -8.30 -3.88 -12.06
C ARG A 160 -9.72 -4.39 -12.15
N GLU A 161 -10.00 -5.59 -11.61
CA GLU A 161 -11.35 -6.15 -11.56
C GLU A 161 -12.27 -5.28 -10.71
N TYR A 162 -11.82 -4.88 -9.53
CA TYR A 162 -12.55 -3.98 -8.63
C TYR A 162 -12.90 -2.65 -9.30
N ALA A 163 -11.95 -2.03 -9.99
CA ALA A 163 -12.14 -0.77 -10.69
C ALA A 163 -13.16 -0.92 -11.83
N LYS A 164 -13.07 -2.01 -12.60
CA LYS A 164 -14.02 -2.34 -13.68
C LYS A 164 -15.44 -2.47 -13.14
N ASP A 165 -15.63 -3.23 -12.07
CA ASP A 165 -16.94 -3.45 -11.45
C ASP A 165 -17.58 -2.14 -10.96
N ARG A 166 -16.76 -1.15 -10.57
CA ARG A 166 -17.19 0.17 -10.05
C ARG A 166 -17.10 1.29 -11.08
N ARG A 167 -16.74 1.00 -12.33
CA ARG A 167 -16.57 1.99 -13.40
C ARG A 167 -15.57 3.09 -13.04
N MET A 168 -14.52 2.72 -12.31
CA MET A 168 -13.40 3.58 -11.94
C MET A 168 -12.22 3.34 -12.90
N LYS A 169 -11.28 4.29 -12.94
CA LYS A 169 -10.01 4.11 -13.64
C LYS A 169 -9.06 3.29 -12.78
N PRO A 170 -8.60 2.11 -13.24
CA PRO A 170 -7.70 1.28 -12.44
C PRO A 170 -6.34 1.95 -12.19
N GLU A 171 -5.90 2.84 -13.08
CA GLU A 171 -4.64 3.56 -12.98
C GLU A 171 -4.54 4.38 -11.67
N GLU A 172 -5.63 5.03 -11.26
CA GLU A 172 -5.67 5.84 -10.03
C GLU A 172 -5.47 4.98 -8.77
N LEU A 173 -5.99 3.75 -8.78
CA LEU A 173 -5.83 2.81 -7.67
C LEU A 173 -4.46 2.11 -7.69
N LEU A 174 -3.91 1.85 -8.89
CA LEU A 174 -2.58 1.26 -9.05
C LEU A 174 -1.48 2.25 -8.67
N GLU A 175 -1.66 3.54 -8.99
CA GLU A 175 -0.75 4.61 -8.57
C GLU A 175 -0.58 4.63 -7.04
N LEU A 176 -1.63 4.34 -6.29
CA LEU A 176 -1.60 4.23 -4.84
C LEU A 176 -0.69 3.08 -4.36
N LEU A 177 -0.70 1.94 -5.08
CA LEU A 177 0.21 0.83 -4.83
C LEU A 177 1.65 1.19 -5.22
N ASP A 178 1.86 1.98 -6.27
CA ASP A 178 3.18 2.47 -6.67
C ASP A 178 3.75 3.38 -5.57
N GLN A 179 2.97 4.32 -5.06
CA GLN A 179 3.37 5.18 -3.94
C GLN A 179 3.65 4.39 -2.66
N LEU A 180 2.84 3.37 -2.36
CA LEU A 180 3.05 2.52 -1.20
C LEU A 180 4.36 1.73 -1.32
N GLN A 181 4.64 1.20 -2.51
CA GLN A 181 5.88 0.46 -2.78
C GLN A 181 7.10 1.38 -2.72
N GLU A 182 6.99 2.61 -3.22
CA GLU A 182 8.04 3.62 -3.15
C GLU A 182 8.32 4.00 -1.69
N SER A 183 7.28 4.26 -0.90
CA SER A 183 7.44 4.57 0.53
C SER A 183 8.11 3.44 1.32
N ALA A 184 7.93 2.19 0.87
CA ALA A 184 8.55 1.01 1.47
C ALA A 184 10.02 0.83 1.08
N SER A 185 10.48 1.44 -0.03
CA SER A 185 11.81 1.22 -0.61
C SER A 185 12.95 1.73 0.26
N GLY A 186 12.69 2.74 1.10
CA GLY A 186 13.64 3.31 2.04
C GLY A 186 13.96 2.45 3.26
N PHE A 187 13.23 1.34 3.48
CA PHE A 187 13.33 0.54 4.71
C PHE A 187 13.84 -0.87 4.43
N LYS A 188 14.68 -1.36 5.36
CA LYS A 188 15.23 -2.73 5.29
C LYS A 188 14.30 -3.76 5.94
N THR A 189 13.56 -3.36 6.97
CA THR A 189 12.63 -4.22 7.71
C THR A 189 11.21 -3.66 7.71
N CYS A 190 10.23 -4.55 7.81
CA CYS A 190 8.83 -4.13 7.92
C CYS A 190 8.56 -3.41 9.25
N GLU A 191 9.30 -3.75 10.31
CA GLU A 191 9.19 -3.10 11.62
C GLU A 191 9.57 -1.62 11.53
N ASP A 192 10.70 -1.29 10.89
CA ASP A 192 11.13 0.09 10.68
C ASP A 192 10.12 0.87 9.84
N TRP A 193 9.60 0.24 8.78
CA TRP A 193 8.58 0.86 7.95
C TRP A 193 7.28 1.12 8.71
N PHE A 194 6.83 0.17 9.54
CA PHE A 194 5.64 0.34 10.38
C PHE A 194 5.83 1.39 11.47
N ALA A 195 7.02 1.48 12.08
CA ALA A 195 7.36 2.53 13.03
C ALA A 195 7.26 3.91 12.37
N HIS A 196 7.86 4.07 11.19
CA HIS A 196 7.78 5.30 10.42
C HIS A 196 6.32 5.70 10.08
N MET A 197 5.46 4.73 9.71
CA MET A 197 4.04 5.03 9.47
C MET A 197 3.31 5.53 10.73
N GLY A 198 3.76 5.12 11.92
CA GLY A 198 3.21 5.56 13.20
C GLY A 198 3.47 7.04 13.50
N GLU A 199 4.54 7.60 12.95
CA GLU A 199 4.92 9.01 13.11
C GLU A 199 4.05 9.97 12.28
N TYR A 200 3.30 9.45 11.29
CA TYR A 200 2.39 10.20 10.42
C TYR A 200 0.93 10.18 10.91
N LYS A 201 0.68 9.70 12.10
CA LYS A 201 -0.64 9.76 12.75
C LYS A 201 -0.71 10.94 13.71
#